data_adc70197e8b64aaef905dd6e4cd66e33
#
_entry.id   adc70197e8b64aaef905dd6e4cd66e33
#
_cell.length_a   1.000
_cell.length_b   1.000
_cell.length_c   1.000
_cell.angle_alpha   90.00
_cell.angle_beta   90.00
_cell.angle_gamma   90.00
#
_symmetry.space_group_name_H-M   'P 1'
#
loop_
_entity.id
_entity.type
_entity.pdbx_description
1 polymer ?
#
loop_
_entity_poly.entity_id
_entity_poly.type
_entity_poly.pdbx_seq_one_letter_code
_entity_poly.pdbx_strand_id
1 'polypeptide(L)'
;MIRKQFPFSSILALLLFSTLSTKNLFAQKFENLAPTPPMGWNSWNTFQTNISEQLVRGIAEVMVSSGMKDAGYTYLVLDDGWMAMERDPKTGDLVPDPKKFPNGLKPVIDYVHSKGLKFGLYNCAGTKTCAGYPGTRGYEYQDARFYASLGTDYLKFDWCNTEGINAKEAYTTMSKALKAAGRPIVFSLCEWGNNQPWLWAEPVGQLWRTTGDITAQFDGIKSYGNWHANGVMTIVDMQDSLRKYAGPNHWNDPDMLEVGNGLTPAQNRSHFSLWAMLAAPLIAGNDLRKMSAETKSVLTNKDVIAINQDLLGIQGFRYSNKDSIQTWFKPLTNNEWAVCFVNRSSVAKQLDFNWQNESVIDNLYNKSLDAKSTTYRLRDLWTKKDVGTTRTPVKTTIQPYDVLMLRLTK
;
A
#
# COMPACT_ATOMS: atom_id res chain seq x y z
N MET A 1 63.97 66.59 -14.80
CA MET A 1 63.58 65.27 -15.32
C MET A 1 62.87 64.47 -14.23
N ILE A 2 61.54 64.50 -14.27
CA ILE A 2 60.74 63.83 -13.22
C ILE A 2 60.08 62.64 -13.85
N ARG A 3 60.45 61.40 -13.44
CA ARG A 3 59.81 60.13 -13.81
C ARG A 3 58.57 59.90 -12.99
N LYS A 4 57.41 59.94 -13.64
CA LYS A 4 56.14 59.49 -13.03
C LYS A 4 56.07 57.93 -13.07
N GLN A 5 55.99 57.27 -11.90
CA GLN A 5 55.66 55.88 -11.78
C GLN A 5 54.11 55.74 -11.72
N PHE A 6 53.55 54.86 -12.54
CA PHE A 6 52.16 54.44 -12.46
C PHE A 6 52.10 53.14 -11.63
N PRO A 7 51.16 53.00 -10.70
CA PRO A 7 50.97 51.73 -10.04
C PRO A 7 50.02 50.84 -10.87
N PHE A 8 50.47 49.62 -11.16
CA PHE A 8 49.66 48.56 -11.68
C PHE A 8 48.78 48.00 -10.54
N SER A 9 47.48 48.27 -10.57
CA SER A 9 46.48 47.62 -9.74
C SER A 9 46.04 46.34 -10.41
N SER A 10 46.53 45.21 -9.94
CA SER A 10 46.06 43.88 -10.33
C SER A 10 44.71 43.60 -9.71
N ILE A 11 43.61 43.68 -10.47
CA ILE A 11 42.31 43.24 -10.07
C ILE A 11 42.26 41.71 -10.32
N LEU A 12 42.43 40.94 -9.25
CA LEU A 12 42.21 39.47 -9.24
C LEU A 12 40.72 39.21 -9.15
N ALA A 13 40.05 38.98 -10.26
CA ALA A 13 38.65 38.57 -10.30
C ALA A 13 38.57 37.08 -9.90
N LEU A 14 38.19 36.83 -8.65
CA LEU A 14 37.82 35.48 -8.18
C LEU A 14 36.48 35.12 -8.81
N LEU A 15 36.48 34.38 -9.89
CA LEU A 15 35.32 33.65 -10.41
C LEU A 15 35.01 32.49 -9.48
N LEU A 16 34.14 32.70 -8.52
CA LEU A 16 33.46 31.62 -7.79
C LEU A 16 32.52 30.88 -8.76
N PHE A 17 33.01 29.83 -9.40
CA PHE A 17 32.15 28.81 -10.00
C PHE A 17 31.46 28.07 -8.88
N SER A 18 30.30 28.55 -8.43
CA SER A 18 29.36 27.72 -7.70
C SER A 18 28.83 26.65 -8.67
N THR A 19 29.42 25.47 -8.66
CA THR A 19 28.83 24.29 -9.25
C THR A 19 27.58 23.96 -8.43
N LEU A 20 26.46 24.61 -8.76
CA LEU A 20 25.16 24.08 -8.44
C LEU A 20 25.04 22.75 -9.20
N SER A 21 25.44 21.67 -8.54
CA SER A 21 25.02 20.32 -8.93
C SER A 21 23.50 20.28 -8.79
N THR A 22 22.81 20.76 -9.82
CA THR A 22 21.41 20.41 -10.02
C THR A 22 21.39 18.90 -10.22
N LYS A 23 21.21 18.16 -9.14
CA LYS A 23 20.67 16.82 -9.27
C LYS A 23 19.31 17.03 -9.93
N ASN A 24 19.27 16.97 -11.25
CA ASN A 24 18.05 16.76 -11.99
C ASN A 24 17.58 15.33 -11.63
N LEU A 25 17.03 15.19 -10.45
CA LEU A 25 16.12 14.12 -10.12
C LEU A 25 14.88 14.38 -10.98
N PHE A 26 14.96 14.00 -12.26
CA PHE A 26 13.73 13.83 -13.03
C PHE A 26 12.97 12.72 -12.31
N ALA A 27 11.99 13.10 -11.50
CA ALA A 27 11.03 12.17 -10.96
C ALA A 27 10.48 11.34 -12.12
N GLN A 28 10.74 10.03 -12.09
CA GLN A 28 10.33 9.12 -13.16
C GLN A 28 8.83 8.87 -13.08
N LYS A 29 8.26 8.97 -11.89
CA LYS A 29 6.83 8.84 -11.61
C LYS A 29 6.10 10.18 -11.59
N PHE A 30 4.78 10.15 -11.65
CA PHE A 30 3.94 11.30 -11.31
C PHE A 30 3.96 11.54 -9.79
N GLU A 31 4.15 12.78 -9.38
CA GLU A 31 4.14 13.16 -7.97
C GLU A 31 2.71 13.32 -7.43
N ASN A 32 2.57 13.22 -6.12
CA ASN A 32 1.32 13.50 -5.37
C ASN A 32 0.11 12.65 -5.76
N LEU A 33 0.32 11.43 -6.27
CA LEU A 33 -0.77 10.51 -6.61
C LEU A 33 -1.23 9.64 -5.43
N ALA A 34 -0.35 9.42 -4.45
CA ALA A 34 -0.62 8.61 -3.27
C ALA A 34 -0.08 9.29 -2.00
N PRO A 35 -0.59 10.48 -1.63
CA PRO A 35 -0.15 11.18 -0.42
C PRO A 35 -0.46 10.40 0.87
N THR A 36 -1.44 9.53 0.83
CA THR A 36 -1.75 8.49 1.81
C THR A 36 -1.79 7.12 1.12
N PRO A 37 -1.72 6.01 1.87
CA PRO A 37 -1.77 4.68 1.27
C PRO A 37 -3.03 4.49 0.41
N PRO A 38 -2.92 3.97 -0.84
CA PRO A 38 -4.09 3.72 -1.68
C PRO A 38 -5.09 2.78 -1.03
N MET A 39 -6.38 3.07 -1.21
CA MET A 39 -7.49 2.23 -0.75
C MET A 39 -8.36 1.81 -1.94
N GLY A 40 -8.70 0.52 -2.01
CA GLY A 40 -9.47 0.00 -3.13
C GLY A 40 -9.85 -1.46 -3.00
N TRP A 41 -10.14 -2.06 -4.14
CA TRP A 41 -10.43 -3.48 -4.30
C TRP A 41 -9.66 -4.03 -5.50
N ASN A 42 -9.21 -5.29 -5.40
CA ASN A 42 -8.57 -6.00 -6.49
C ASN A 42 -9.22 -7.38 -6.67
N SER A 43 -9.32 -7.85 -7.91
CA SER A 43 -10.07 -9.05 -8.26
C SER A 43 -9.36 -10.38 -7.94
N TRP A 44 -8.03 -10.38 -7.72
CA TRP A 44 -7.22 -11.62 -7.78
C TRP A 44 -7.60 -12.68 -6.74
N ASN A 45 -7.57 -12.33 -5.45
CA ASN A 45 -7.64 -13.32 -4.37
C ASN A 45 -8.95 -14.13 -4.37
N THR A 46 -10.05 -13.55 -4.83
CA THR A 46 -11.33 -14.27 -4.93
C THR A 46 -11.63 -14.80 -6.32
N PHE A 47 -11.31 -14.06 -7.37
CA PHE A 47 -11.79 -14.37 -8.72
C PHE A 47 -10.71 -14.89 -9.65
N GLN A 48 -9.43 -14.66 -9.32
CA GLN A 48 -8.31 -14.99 -10.22
C GLN A 48 -8.61 -14.47 -11.64
N THR A 49 -8.52 -15.30 -12.66
CA THR A 49 -8.84 -14.94 -14.05
C THR A 49 -10.33 -15.01 -14.40
N ASN A 50 -11.20 -15.42 -13.46
CA ASN A 50 -12.64 -15.49 -13.66
C ASN A 50 -13.31 -14.12 -13.44
N ILE A 51 -13.01 -13.19 -14.31
CA ILE A 51 -13.49 -11.80 -14.29
C ILE A 51 -14.33 -11.49 -15.52
N SER A 52 -15.21 -10.48 -15.41
CA SER A 52 -16.07 -10.06 -16.49
C SER A 52 -16.54 -8.60 -16.30
N GLU A 53 -17.07 -7.99 -17.36
CA GLU A 53 -17.73 -6.69 -17.28
C GLU A 53 -18.83 -6.67 -16.19
N GLN A 54 -19.66 -7.72 -16.12
CA GLN A 54 -20.72 -7.81 -15.12
C GLN A 54 -20.18 -7.82 -13.69
N LEU A 55 -19.06 -8.54 -13.45
CA LEU A 55 -18.39 -8.53 -12.15
C LEU A 55 -17.93 -7.11 -11.78
N VAL A 56 -17.25 -6.43 -12.69
CA VAL A 56 -16.73 -5.07 -12.45
C VAL A 56 -17.85 -4.10 -12.10
N ARG A 57 -18.94 -4.11 -12.89
CA ARG A 57 -20.09 -3.25 -12.62
C ARG A 57 -20.72 -3.56 -11.26
N GLY A 58 -20.90 -4.84 -10.93
CA GLY A 58 -21.44 -5.25 -9.64
C GLY A 58 -20.57 -4.86 -8.45
N ILE A 59 -19.25 -4.97 -8.56
CA ILE A 59 -18.31 -4.52 -7.52
C ILE A 59 -18.36 -3.00 -7.38
N ALA A 60 -18.37 -2.23 -8.48
CA ALA A 60 -18.46 -0.77 -8.43
C ALA A 60 -19.74 -0.29 -7.72
N GLU A 61 -20.89 -0.94 -7.99
CA GLU A 61 -22.16 -0.65 -7.29
C GLU A 61 -22.04 -0.89 -5.79
N VAL A 62 -21.45 -2.02 -5.40
CA VAL A 62 -21.31 -2.35 -3.97
C VAL A 62 -20.30 -1.44 -3.29
N MET A 63 -19.20 -1.07 -3.92
CA MET A 63 -18.26 -0.09 -3.33
C MET A 63 -18.95 1.21 -2.95
N VAL A 64 -19.93 1.66 -3.75
CA VAL A 64 -20.74 2.85 -3.47
C VAL A 64 -21.81 2.55 -2.43
N SER A 65 -22.67 1.55 -2.67
CA SER A 65 -23.85 1.30 -1.83
C SER A 65 -23.53 0.76 -0.43
N SER A 66 -22.38 0.12 -0.25
CA SER A 66 -21.93 -0.36 1.06
C SER A 66 -21.36 0.74 1.96
N GLY A 67 -21.02 1.93 1.39
CA GLY A 67 -20.30 2.99 2.09
C GLY A 67 -18.77 2.85 2.05
N MET A 68 -18.22 1.87 1.33
CA MET A 68 -16.76 1.73 1.18
C MET A 68 -16.15 2.95 0.48
N LYS A 69 -16.79 3.47 -0.58
CA LYS A 69 -16.33 4.71 -1.22
C LYS A 69 -16.26 5.88 -0.23
N ASP A 70 -17.29 6.05 0.62
CA ASP A 70 -17.35 7.11 1.63
C ASP A 70 -16.35 6.90 2.78
N ALA A 71 -15.85 5.67 2.93
CA ALA A 71 -14.78 5.32 3.84
C ALA A 71 -13.37 5.52 3.24
N GLY A 72 -13.26 5.84 1.92
CA GLY A 72 -12.01 6.13 1.25
C GLY A 72 -11.57 5.13 0.18
N TYR A 73 -12.29 4.03 -0.03
CA TYR A 73 -11.96 3.06 -1.09
C TYR A 73 -12.31 3.62 -2.46
N THR A 74 -11.31 4.02 -3.21
CA THR A 74 -11.52 4.70 -4.50
C THR A 74 -11.09 3.88 -5.70
N TYR A 75 -10.13 2.95 -5.54
CA TYR A 75 -9.62 2.16 -6.67
C TYR A 75 -10.37 0.85 -6.83
N LEU A 76 -10.80 0.56 -8.06
CA LEU A 76 -11.27 -0.75 -8.49
C LEU A 76 -10.25 -1.29 -9.50
N VAL A 77 -9.51 -2.34 -9.12
CA VAL A 77 -8.40 -2.88 -9.90
C VAL A 77 -8.77 -4.25 -10.46
N LEU A 78 -8.74 -4.40 -11.77
CA LEU A 78 -8.73 -5.70 -12.44
C LEU A 78 -7.31 -6.24 -12.47
N ASP A 79 -7.13 -7.40 -11.89
CA ASP A 79 -5.89 -8.16 -11.89
C ASP A 79 -5.71 -8.97 -13.18
N ASP A 80 -4.86 -9.98 -13.20
CA ASP A 80 -4.50 -10.78 -14.38
C ASP A 80 -5.72 -11.41 -15.08
N GLY A 81 -5.61 -11.59 -16.39
CA GLY A 81 -6.62 -12.26 -17.20
C GLY A 81 -7.72 -11.38 -17.78
N TRP A 82 -7.59 -10.05 -17.77
CA TRP A 82 -8.55 -9.16 -18.45
C TRP A 82 -8.36 -9.12 -19.97
N MET A 83 -7.18 -9.49 -20.47
CA MET A 83 -6.79 -9.43 -21.88
C MET A 83 -6.94 -10.80 -22.58
N ALA A 84 -6.93 -10.79 -23.92
CA ALA A 84 -6.84 -11.99 -24.74
C ALA A 84 -5.45 -12.65 -24.62
N MET A 85 -5.36 -13.93 -24.99
CA MET A 85 -4.11 -14.71 -24.92
C MET A 85 -3.04 -14.24 -25.91
N GLU A 86 -3.40 -13.42 -26.89
CA GLU A 86 -2.51 -12.88 -27.90
C GLU A 86 -2.76 -11.39 -28.08
N ARG A 87 -1.69 -10.65 -28.41
CA ARG A 87 -1.79 -9.25 -28.85
C ARG A 87 -2.41 -9.16 -30.24
N ASP A 88 -2.90 -8.00 -30.61
CA ASP A 88 -3.33 -7.75 -32.00
C ASP A 88 -2.15 -7.98 -32.95
N PRO A 89 -2.28 -8.89 -33.94
CA PRO A 89 -1.16 -9.27 -34.79
C PRO A 89 -0.71 -8.15 -35.77
N LYS A 90 -1.54 -7.11 -35.96
CA LYS A 90 -1.23 -5.99 -36.86
C LYS A 90 -0.57 -4.82 -36.13
N THR A 91 -1.06 -4.53 -34.91
CA THR A 91 -0.61 -3.35 -34.16
C THR A 91 0.30 -3.70 -33.00
N GLY A 92 0.24 -4.95 -32.51
CA GLY A 92 0.93 -5.36 -31.27
C GLY A 92 0.24 -4.90 -29.98
N ASP A 93 -0.92 -4.27 -30.07
CA ASP A 93 -1.65 -3.77 -28.90
C ASP A 93 -2.21 -4.91 -28.06
N LEU A 94 -2.37 -4.65 -26.74
CA LEU A 94 -3.16 -5.51 -25.87
C LEU A 94 -4.61 -5.46 -26.29
N VAL A 95 -5.27 -6.62 -26.30
CA VAL A 95 -6.68 -6.76 -26.67
C VAL A 95 -7.46 -7.20 -25.44
N PRO A 96 -8.50 -6.47 -25.00
CA PRO A 96 -9.43 -6.98 -23.99
C PRO A 96 -10.04 -8.31 -24.42
N ASP A 97 -10.17 -9.28 -23.52
CA ASP A 97 -10.80 -10.57 -23.84
C ASP A 97 -12.25 -10.34 -24.30
N PRO A 98 -12.62 -10.65 -25.56
CA PRO A 98 -13.94 -10.33 -26.11
C PRO A 98 -15.08 -11.15 -25.46
N LYS A 99 -14.76 -12.26 -24.79
CA LYS A 99 -15.76 -13.04 -24.03
C LYS A 99 -16.08 -12.39 -22.69
N LYS A 100 -15.07 -11.77 -22.06
CA LYS A 100 -15.18 -11.12 -20.76
C LYS A 100 -15.67 -9.67 -20.88
N PHE A 101 -15.21 -8.98 -21.94
CA PHE A 101 -15.47 -7.57 -22.23
C PHE A 101 -15.88 -7.38 -23.70
N PRO A 102 -17.11 -7.77 -24.07
CA PRO A 102 -17.54 -7.79 -25.48
C PRO A 102 -17.56 -6.40 -26.15
N ASN A 103 -17.66 -5.34 -25.35
CA ASN A 103 -17.63 -3.94 -25.83
C ASN A 103 -16.27 -3.26 -25.54
N GLY A 104 -15.23 -4.05 -25.22
CA GLY A 104 -13.94 -3.53 -24.76
C GLY A 104 -13.97 -3.01 -23.32
N LEU A 105 -12.83 -2.47 -22.86
CA LEU A 105 -12.70 -1.95 -21.49
C LEU A 105 -13.20 -0.51 -21.32
N LYS A 106 -13.16 0.32 -22.37
CA LYS A 106 -13.48 1.75 -22.25
C LYS A 106 -14.87 2.00 -21.66
N PRO A 107 -15.97 1.33 -22.08
CA PRO A 107 -17.30 1.52 -21.49
C PRO A 107 -17.37 1.07 -20.02
N VAL A 108 -16.57 0.08 -19.64
CA VAL A 108 -16.49 -0.41 -18.26
C VAL A 108 -15.77 0.61 -17.37
N ILE A 109 -14.66 1.17 -17.85
CA ILE A 109 -13.89 2.20 -17.16
C ILE A 109 -14.73 3.47 -16.98
N ASP A 110 -15.42 3.92 -18.03
CA ASP A 110 -16.30 5.08 -17.98
C ASP A 110 -17.43 4.88 -16.97
N TYR A 111 -17.96 3.66 -16.89
CA TYR A 111 -18.97 3.31 -15.89
C TYR A 111 -18.40 3.41 -14.46
N VAL A 112 -17.20 2.87 -14.19
CA VAL A 112 -16.54 2.98 -12.89
C VAL A 112 -16.29 4.45 -12.53
N HIS A 113 -15.80 5.25 -13.48
CA HIS A 113 -15.62 6.69 -13.32
C HIS A 113 -16.94 7.42 -13.03
N SER A 114 -18.04 7.02 -13.67
CA SER A 114 -19.38 7.62 -13.41
C SER A 114 -19.86 7.40 -11.98
N LYS A 115 -19.34 6.37 -11.29
CA LYS A 115 -19.57 6.13 -9.85
C LYS A 115 -18.65 6.96 -8.94
N GLY A 116 -17.76 7.76 -9.54
CA GLY A 116 -16.72 8.53 -8.81
C GLY A 116 -15.64 7.63 -8.21
N LEU A 117 -15.41 6.48 -8.79
CA LEU A 117 -14.31 5.56 -8.50
C LEU A 117 -13.20 5.72 -9.54
N LYS A 118 -12.03 5.18 -9.25
CA LYS A 118 -10.89 5.10 -10.14
C LYS A 118 -10.69 3.68 -10.61
N PHE A 119 -10.18 3.49 -11.83
CA PHE A 119 -10.02 2.18 -12.41
C PHE A 119 -8.55 1.78 -12.57
N GLY A 120 -8.21 0.56 -12.17
CA GLY A 120 -6.88 -0.01 -12.30
C GLY A 120 -6.84 -1.23 -13.19
N LEU A 121 -5.67 -1.46 -13.79
CA LEU A 121 -5.34 -2.65 -14.55
C LEU A 121 -4.09 -3.33 -14.00
N TYR A 122 -3.83 -4.51 -14.49
CA TYR A 122 -2.68 -5.34 -14.20
C TYR A 122 -1.91 -5.66 -15.49
N ASN A 123 -0.59 -5.75 -15.38
CA ASN A 123 0.28 -6.45 -16.33
C ASN A 123 1.58 -6.87 -15.62
N CYS A 124 2.58 -7.28 -16.36
CA CYS A 124 3.81 -7.88 -15.88
C CYS A 124 5.01 -7.35 -16.64
N ALA A 125 6.15 -7.24 -15.96
CA ALA A 125 7.42 -6.81 -16.55
C ALA A 125 8.05 -7.86 -17.51
N GLY A 126 7.60 -9.11 -17.42
CA GLY A 126 8.08 -10.20 -18.24
C GLY A 126 7.42 -10.29 -19.61
N THR A 127 7.74 -11.35 -20.34
CA THR A 127 7.16 -11.65 -21.64
C THR A 127 5.73 -12.16 -21.57
N LYS A 128 5.37 -12.77 -20.41
CA LYS A 128 4.03 -13.25 -20.08
C LYS A 128 3.67 -12.89 -18.64
N THR A 129 2.37 -12.71 -18.38
CA THR A 129 1.85 -12.56 -17.03
C THR A 129 1.95 -13.85 -16.23
N CYS A 130 1.64 -13.81 -14.94
CA CYS A 130 1.65 -15.00 -14.08
C CYS A 130 0.64 -16.06 -14.53
N ALA A 131 -0.49 -15.66 -15.10
CA ALA A 131 -1.48 -16.56 -15.68
C ALA A 131 -1.25 -16.87 -17.19
N GLY A 132 -0.11 -16.43 -17.76
CA GLY A 132 0.31 -16.78 -19.13
C GLY A 132 -0.19 -15.86 -20.24
N TYR A 133 -0.86 -14.75 -19.91
CA TYR A 133 -1.28 -13.72 -20.88
C TYR A 133 -0.08 -12.89 -21.39
N PRO A 134 -0.25 -12.06 -22.43
CA PRO A 134 0.82 -11.21 -22.95
C PRO A 134 1.37 -10.23 -21.89
N GLY A 135 2.65 -10.35 -21.57
CA GLY A 135 3.36 -9.40 -20.73
C GLY A 135 3.78 -8.14 -21.50
N THR A 136 4.33 -7.17 -20.78
CA THR A 136 4.66 -5.83 -21.32
C THR A 136 6.06 -5.76 -21.92
N ARG A 137 6.95 -6.74 -21.67
CA ARG A 137 8.34 -6.66 -22.09
C ARG A 137 8.50 -6.37 -23.60
N GLY A 138 9.19 -5.25 -23.91
CA GLY A 138 9.38 -4.76 -25.28
C GLY A 138 8.23 -3.90 -25.81
N TYR A 139 7.16 -3.73 -25.05
CA TYR A 139 5.96 -2.95 -25.40
C TYR A 139 5.66 -1.83 -24.38
N GLU A 140 6.59 -1.49 -23.47
CA GLU A 140 6.34 -0.64 -22.32
C GLU A 140 5.70 0.70 -22.71
N TYR A 141 6.24 1.36 -23.72
CA TYR A 141 5.70 2.65 -24.20
C TYR A 141 4.38 2.52 -24.96
N GLN A 142 4.18 1.41 -25.66
CA GLN A 142 2.93 1.12 -26.36
C GLN A 142 1.81 0.84 -25.38
N ASP A 143 2.06 -0.05 -24.40
CA ASP A 143 1.11 -0.42 -23.37
C ASP A 143 0.78 0.78 -22.47
N ALA A 144 1.76 1.62 -22.12
CA ALA A 144 1.51 2.84 -21.35
C ALA A 144 0.54 3.79 -22.07
N ARG A 145 0.71 3.99 -23.40
CA ARG A 145 -0.24 4.79 -24.20
C ARG A 145 -1.62 4.14 -24.25
N PHE A 146 -1.68 2.82 -24.35
CA PHE A 146 -2.94 2.07 -24.32
C PHE A 146 -3.67 2.28 -23.00
N TYR A 147 -3.00 2.12 -21.84
CA TYR A 147 -3.62 2.38 -20.53
C TYR A 147 -4.08 3.83 -20.40
N ALA A 148 -3.27 4.78 -20.83
CA ALA A 148 -3.64 6.20 -20.80
C ALA A 148 -4.87 6.50 -21.67
N SER A 149 -4.96 5.93 -22.87
CA SER A 149 -6.10 6.11 -23.79
C SER A 149 -7.41 5.55 -23.25
N LEU A 150 -7.35 4.47 -22.48
CA LEU A 150 -8.51 3.88 -21.81
C LEU A 150 -8.99 4.72 -20.59
N GLY A 151 -8.11 5.55 -20.03
CA GLY A 151 -8.40 6.30 -18.81
C GLY A 151 -8.05 5.54 -17.53
N THR A 152 -7.09 4.61 -17.58
CA THR A 152 -6.58 3.88 -16.41
C THR A 152 -5.96 4.83 -15.38
N ASP A 153 -6.21 4.59 -14.07
CA ASP A 153 -5.74 5.42 -12.96
C ASP A 153 -4.71 4.71 -12.06
N TYR A 154 -4.60 3.38 -12.20
CA TYR A 154 -3.72 2.54 -11.38
C TYR A 154 -3.21 1.37 -12.22
N LEU A 155 -1.94 1.05 -12.10
CA LEU A 155 -1.33 -0.12 -12.74
C LEU A 155 -0.61 -0.96 -11.69
N LYS A 156 -1.09 -2.20 -11.44
CA LYS A 156 -0.31 -3.25 -10.78
C LYS A 156 0.59 -3.90 -11.82
N PHE A 157 1.88 -3.95 -11.55
CA PHE A 157 2.88 -4.43 -12.50
C PHE A 157 3.73 -5.51 -11.86
N ASP A 158 3.53 -6.74 -12.31
CA ASP A 158 4.04 -7.97 -11.70
C ASP A 158 5.41 -8.38 -12.26
N TRP A 159 5.94 -9.52 -11.76
CA TRP A 159 7.32 -9.93 -11.98
C TRP A 159 7.47 -11.36 -12.56
N CYS A 160 6.41 -11.99 -13.08
CA CYS A 160 6.45 -13.31 -13.69
C CYS A 160 7.19 -13.31 -15.05
N ASN A 161 7.82 -14.45 -15.41
CA ASN A 161 8.51 -14.66 -16.69
C ASN A 161 9.57 -13.59 -17.00
N THR A 162 10.42 -13.29 -16.01
CA THR A 162 11.41 -12.21 -16.00
C THR A 162 12.85 -12.73 -15.96
N GLU A 163 13.10 -13.95 -16.41
CA GLU A 163 14.43 -14.56 -16.41
C GLU A 163 15.43 -13.67 -17.15
N GLY A 164 16.56 -13.37 -16.49
CA GLY A 164 17.62 -12.53 -17.03
C GLY A 164 17.29 -11.03 -17.14
N ILE A 165 16.18 -10.56 -16.54
CA ILE A 165 15.80 -9.15 -16.48
C ILE A 165 16.26 -8.52 -15.18
N ASN A 166 16.79 -7.29 -15.25
CA ASN A 166 17.07 -6.47 -14.08
C ASN A 166 15.77 -5.77 -13.63
N ALA A 167 15.34 -6.02 -12.40
CA ALA A 167 14.08 -5.50 -11.88
C ALA A 167 14.05 -3.96 -11.88
N LYS A 168 15.07 -3.31 -11.32
CA LYS A 168 15.15 -1.85 -11.27
C LYS A 168 15.05 -1.21 -12.66
N GLU A 169 15.72 -1.78 -13.66
CA GLU A 169 15.69 -1.27 -15.04
C GLU A 169 14.32 -1.46 -15.69
N ALA A 170 13.71 -2.64 -15.55
CA ALA A 170 12.40 -2.95 -16.11
C ALA A 170 11.30 -2.02 -15.53
N TYR A 171 11.21 -1.90 -14.21
CA TYR A 171 10.25 -1.01 -13.57
C TYR A 171 10.53 0.46 -13.87
N THR A 172 11.80 0.87 -13.94
CA THR A 172 12.20 2.23 -14.36
C THR A 172 11.74 2.53 -15.78
N THR A 173 11.88 1.57 -16.70
CA THR A 173 11.44 1.72 -18.09
C THR A 173 9.93 1.91 -18.18
N MET A 174 9.16 1.07 -17.45
CA MET A 174 7.70 1.21 -17.41
C MET A 174 7.27 2.53 -16.76
N SER A 175 7.92 2.96 -15.69
CA SER A 175 7.63 4.26 -15.05
C SER A 175 7.83 5.43 -16.01
N LYS A 176 8.94 5.43 -16.79
CA LYS A 176 9.20 6.43 -17.82
C LYS A 176 8.14 6.39 -18.94
N ALA A 177 7.74 5.19 -19.35
CA ALA A 177 6.69 5.00 -20.35
C ALA A 177 5.35 5.57 -19.88
N LEU A 178 4.95 5.29 -18.65
CA LEU A 178 3.73 5.86 -18.04
C LEU A 178 3.80 7.39 -17.96
N LYS A 179 4.96 7.94 -17.57
CA LYS A 179 5.17 9.39 -17.53
C LYS A 179 5.05 10.01 -18.93
N ALA A 180 5.64 9.37 -19.94
CA ALA A 180 5.60 9.82 -21.34
C ALA A 180 4.19 9.72 -21.97
N ALA A 181 3.34 8.80 -21.50
CA ALA A 181 1.95 8.70 -21.92
C ALA A 181 1.07 9.87 -21.42
N GLY A 182 1.55 10.66 -20.45
CA GLY A 182 0.95 11.93 -20.03
C GLY A 182 -0.25 11.83 -19.10
N ARG A 183 -0.80 10.63 -18.84
CA ARG A 183 -1.88 10.43 -17.87
C ARG A 183 -1.31 10.05 -16.50
N PRO A 184 -1.70 10.73 -15.41
CA PRO A 184 -1.33 10.34 -14.06
C PRO A 184 -1.89 8.95 -13.70
N ILE A 185 -1.01 7.96 -13.54
CA ILE A 185 -1.35 6.57 -13.18
C ILE A 185 -0.53 6.22 -11.94
N VAL A 186 -1.20 5.76 -10.87
CA VAL A 186 -0.53 5.18 -9.71
C VAL A 186 0.16 3.91 -10.15
N PHE A 187 1.47 3.84 -9.94
CA PHE A 187 2.28 2.69 -10.34
C PHE A 187 2.63 1.84 -9.11
N SER A 188 2.12 0.62 -9.11
CA SER A 188 2.29 -0.38 -8.05
C SER A 188 3.22 -1.48 -8.54
N LEU A 189 4.40 -1.58 -7.93
CA LEU A 189 5.41 -2.57 -8.24
C LEU A 189 5.12 -3.86 -7.48
N CYS A 190 5.07 -5.00 -8.18
CA CYS A 190 4.73 -6.29 -7.58
C CYS A 190 5.82 -7.34 -7.90
N GLU A 191 7.04 -7.14 -7.34
CA GLU A 191 8.15 -8.09 -7.50
C GLU A 191 8.42 -8.90 -6.22
N TRP A 192 7.42 -8.94 -5.32
CA TRP A 192 7.37 -9.78 -4.10
C TRP A 192 8.50 -9.53 -3.09
N GLY A 193 9.25 -8.42 -3.19
CA GLY A 193 10.38 -8.10 -2.34
C GLY A 193 11.69 -8.80 -2.73
N ASN A 194 11.69 -9.60 -3.80
CA ASN A 194 12.83 -10.42 -4.21
C ASN A 194 14.07 -9.60 -4.58
N ASN A 195 13.88 -8.41 -5.14
CA ASN A 195 14.95 -7.49 -5.53
C ASN A 195 15.04 -6.27 -4.62
N GLN A 196 14.50 -6.34 -3.40
CA GLN A 196 14.54 -5.29 -2.38
C GLN A 196 14.07 -3.93 -2.94
N PRO A 197 12.83 -3.81 -3.45
CA PRO A 197 12.34 -2.61 -4.13
C PRO A 197 12.38 -1.37 -3.23
N TRP A 198 12.29 -1.52 -1.93
CA TRP A 198 12.43 -0.43 -0.97
C TRP A 198 13.76 0.33 -1.05
N LEU A 199 14.82 -0.25 -1.64
CA LEU A 199 16.11 0.40 -1.81
C LEU A 199 16.20 1.30 -3.06
N TRP A 200 15.29 1.13 -4.03
CA TRP A 200 15.41 1.82 -5.32
C TRP A 200 14.09 2.31 -5.93
N ALA A 201 12.93 1.87 -5.43
CA ALA A 201 11.65 2.12 -6.08
C ALA A 201 11.01 3.48 -5.72
N GLU A 202 11.51 4.21 -4.74
CA GLU A 202 10.97 5.52 -4.35
C GLU A 202 10.78 6.48 -5.54
N PRO A 203 11.76 6.70 -6.45
CA PRO A 203 11.57 7.54 -7.63
C PRO A 203 10.80 6.86 -8.76
N VAL A 204 10.44 5.57 -8.64
CA VAL A 204 9.90 4.74 -9.72
C VAL A 204 8.39 4.57 -9.60
N GLY A 205 7.87 4.22 -8.42
CA GLY A 205 6.45 3.97 -8.21
C GLY A 205 5.92 4.52 -6.90
N GLN A 206 4.61 4.44 -6.69
CA GLN A 206 3.96 4.95 -5.48
C GLN A 206 3.86 3.90 -4.37
N LEU A 207 3.96 2.64 -4.70
CA LEU A 207 3.99 1.53 -3.74
C LEU A 207 4.71 0.34 -4.34
N TRP A 208 5.19 -0.55 -3.48
CA TRP A 208 5.91 -1.76 -3.88
C TRP A 208 5.66 -2.90 -2.91
N ARG A 209 5.40 -4.09 -3.46
CA ARG A 209 5.28 -5.33 -2.69
C ARG A 209 6.58 -5.63 -1.96
N THR A 210 6.45 -5.96 -0.69
CA THR A 210 7.58 -6.23 0.20
C THR A 210 7.76 -7.71 0.50
N THR A 211 6.75 -8.53 0.17
CA THR A 211 6.70 -9.97 0.45
C THR A 211 6.07 -10.75 -0.69
N GLY A 212 6.23 -12.07 -0.70
CA GLY A 212 5.41 -12.99 -1.49
C GLY A 212 3.92 -12.87 -1.12
N ASP A 213 3.07 -13.55 -1.89
CA ASP A 213 1.61 -13.42 -1.81
C ASP A 213 1.04 -13.80 -0.45
N ILE A 214 -0.01 -13.06 -0.05
CA ILE A 214 -0.81 -13.34 1.14
C ILE A 214 -1.82 -14.45 0.87
N THR A 215 -2.19 -15.17 1.93
CA THR A 215 -3.33 -16.12 1.94
C THR A 215 -4.19 -15.91 3.17
N ALA A 216 -5.44 -16.34 3.11
CA ALA A 216 -6.40 -16.28 4.22
C ALA A 216 -6.04 -17.27 5.36
N GLN A 217 -4.82 -17.12 5.87
CA GLN A 217 -4.28 -17.81 7.04
C GLN A 217 -3.75 -16.77 8.01
N PHE A 218 -4.03 -16.91 9.30
CA PHE A 218 -3.60 -15.91 10.27
C PHE A 218 -2.09 -15.89 10.47
N ASP A 219 -1.46 -17.07 10.52
CA ASP A 219 -0.02 -17.18 10.74
C ASP A 219 0.56 -18.39 9.98
N GLY A 220 1.87 -18.37 9.70
CA GLY A 220 2.58 -19.44 9.00
C GLY A 220 2.58 -19.29 7.48
N ILE A 221 3.04 -20.33 6.81
CA ILE A 221 3.22 -20.38 5.35
C ILE A 221 2.38 -21.52 4.79
N LYS A 222 1.63 -21.27 3.73
CA LYS A 222 0.83 -22.27 3.02
C LYS A 222 1.51 -22.63 1.70
N SER A 223 1.76 -23.93 1.51
CA SER A 223 2.33 -24.45 0.27
C SER A 223 1.24 -24.73 -0.77
N TYR A 224 1.51 -24.34 -2.01
CA TYR A 224 0.69 -24.61 -3.20
C TYR A 224 1.50 -25.39 -4.25
N GLY A 225 2.36 -26.30 -3.81
CA GLY A 225 3.23 -27.08 -4.67
C GLY A 225 4.55 -26.36 -4.96
N ASN A 226 4.65 -25.72 -6.10
CA ASN A 226 5.87 -25.02 -6.54
C ASN A 226 5.98 -23.57 -6.04
N TRP A 227 4.98 -23.05 -5.33
CA TRP A 227 4.99 -21.73 -4.72
C TRP A 227 4.36 -21.74 -3.32
N HIS A 228 4.58 -20.65 -2.57
CA HIS A 228 4.13 -20.51 -1.20
C HIS A 228 3.43 -19.17 -1.02
N ALA A 229 2.42 -19.11 -0.16
CA ALA A 229 1.79 -17.89 0.29
C ALA A 229 1.93 -17.73 1.80
N ASN A 230 1.97 -16.48 2.25
CA ASN A 230 2.23 -16.12 3.63
C ASN A 230 0.93 -15.80 4.37
N GLY A 231 0.85 -16.22 5.63
CA GLY A 231 -0.18 -15.75 6.54
C GLY A 231 0.05 -14.32 7.00
N VAL A 232 -1.00 -13.70 7.53
CA VAL A 232 -1.02 -12.30 7.99
C VAL A 232 0.15 -11.97 8.92
N MET A 233 0.33 -12.75 9.99
CA MET A 233 1.37 -12.46 10.99
C MET A 233 2.78 -12.73 10.49
N THR A 234 2.94 -13.69 9.58
CA THR A 234 4.22 -13.93 8.88
C THR A 234 4.63 -12.70 8.07
N ILE A 235 3.70 -12.11 7.33
CA ILE A 235 3.93 -10.88 6.58
C ILE A 235 4.25 -9.70 7.51
N VAL A 236 3.51 -9.56 8.61
CA VAL A 236 3.73 -8.49 9.60
C VAL A 236 5.15 -8.55 10.17
N ASP A 237 5.66 -9.76 10.47
CA ASP A 237 7.03 -9.92 10.96
C ASP A 237 8.08 -9.47 9.93
N MET A 238 7.81 -9.65 8.63
CA MET A 238 8.70 -9.21 7.55
C MET A 238 8.72 -7.67 7.37
N GLN A 239 7.72 -6.93 7.89
CA GLN A 239 7.65 -5.47 7.74
C GLN A 239 8.51 -4.70 8.77
N ASP A 240 8.95 -5.33 9.84
CA ASP A 240 9.54 -4.65 11.01
C ASP A 240 10.77 -3.79 10.66
N SER A 241 11.62 -4.25 9.75
CA SER A 241 12.83 -3.53 9.32
C SER A 241 12.61 -2.54 8.18
N LEU A 242 11.41 -2.50 7.58
CA LEU A 242 11.15 -1.78 6.33
C LEU A 242 10.54 -0.38 6.54
N ARG A 243 10.16 -0.02 7.76
CA ARG A 243 9.42 1.21 8.06
C ARG A 243 10.10 2.51 7.59
N LYS A 244 11.43 2.55 7.54
CA LYS A 244 12.19 3.74 7.11
C LYS A 244 12.10 4.04 5.62
N TYR A 245 11.55 3.12 4.84
CA TYR A 245 11.44 3.25 3.39
C TYR A 245 10.03 3.66 2.93
N ALA A 246 9.05 3.67 3.84
CA ALA A 246 7.70 4.09 3.54
C ALA A 246 7.42 5.53 3.99
N GLY A 247 6.61 6.23 3.22
CA GLY A 247 6.17 7.58 3.51
C GLY A 247 5.20 8.09 2.44
N PRO A 248 4.77 9.36 2.50
CA PRO A 248 3.87 9.94 1.51
C PRO A 248 4.39 9.77 0.08
N ASN A 249 3.54 9.24 -0.80
CA ASN A 249 3.81 8.90 -2.20
C ASN A 249 4.81 7.76 -2.46
N HIS A 250 5.19 6.99 -1.42
CA HIS A 250 6.06 5.82 -1.54
C HIS A 250 5.78 4.84 -0.39
N TRP A 251 4.99 3.80 -0.63
CA TRP A 251 4.44 2.92 0.41
C TRP A 251 4.98 1.50 0.31
N ASN A 252 5.34 0.92 1.46
CA ASN A 252 5.50 -0.52 1.58
C ASN A 252 4.13 -1.18 1.41
N ASP A 253 4.06 -2.17 0.54
CA ASP A 253 2.85 -2.94 0.28
C ASP A 253 3.04 -4.39 0.76
N PRO A 254 2.48 -4.75 1.92
CA PRO A 254 2.54 -6.12 2.45
C PRO A 254 1.52 -7.06 1.81
N ASP A 255 0.93 -6.67 0.69
CA ASP A 255 -0.16 -7.31 -0.04
C ASP A 255 -1.57 -6.92 0.41
N MET A 256 -2.56 -7.43 -0.31
CA MET A 256 -3.99 -7.14 -0.15
C MET A 256 -4.54 -7.59 1.20
N LEU A 257 -5.78 -7.16 1.47
CA LEU A 257 -6.54 -7.57 2.63
C LEU A 257 -7.26 -8.90 2.38
N GLU A 258 -7.07 -9.87 3.26
CA GLU A 258 -7.84 -11.13 3.32
C GLU A 258 -9.08 -11.03 4.23
N VAL A 259 -9.49 -9.82 4.56
CA VAL A 259 -10.68 -9.57 5.37
C VAL A 259 -11.93 -10.05 4.63
N GLY A 260 -12.63 -11.04 5.22
CA GLY A 260 -13.80 -11.65 4.62
C GLY A 260 -13.52 -12.84 3.69
N ASN A 261 -12.27 -13.28 3.55
CA ASN A 261 -11.85 -14.42 2.72
C ASN A 261 -11.61 -15.72 3.52
N GLY A 262 -12.19 -15.84 4.71
CA GLY A 262 -12.10 -17.07 5.51
C GLY A 262 -11.40 -16.90 6.86
N LEU A 263 -10.80 -15.77 7.15
CA LEU A 263 -10.33 -15.43 8.49
C LEU A 263 -11.51 -15.26 9.45
N THR A 264 -11.31 -15.62 10.72
CA THR A 264 -12.31 -15.39 11.76
C THR A 264 -12.53 -13.90 12.00
N PRO A 265 -13.65 -13.50 12.62
CA PRO A 265 -13.89 -12.10 12.98
C PRO A 265 -12.77 -11.43 13.77
N ALA A 266 -12.19 -12.12 14.73
CA ALA A 266 -11.06 -11.63 15.52
C ALA A 266 -9.81 -11.43 14.65
N GLN A 267 -9.49 -12.41 13.80
CA GLN A 267 -8.38 -12.34 12.86
C GLN A 267 -8.56 -11.21 11.84
N ASN A 268 -9.78 -10.99 11.35
CA ASN A 268 -10.10 -9.88 10.45
C ASN A 268 -9.83 -8.52 11.12
N ARG A 269 -10.23 -8.34 12.39
CA ARG A 269 -9.92 -7.10 13.14
C ARG A 269 -8.42 -6.91 13.34
N SER A 270 -7.71 -7.97 13.73
CA SER A 270 -6.25 -7.93 13.90
C SER A 270 -5.53 -7.60 12.60
N HIS A 271 -5.89 -8.27 11.50
CA HIS A 271 -5.33 -8.01 10.18
C HIS A 271 -5.53 -6.56 9.75
N PHE A 272 -6.76 -6.05 9.81
CA PHE A 272 -7.08 -4.68 9.41
C PHE A 272 -6.39 -3.64 10.30
N SER A 273 -6.32 -3.89 11.62
CA SER A 273 -5.60 -3.02 12.56
C SER A 273 -4.10 -2.95 12.26
N LEU A 274 -3.48 -4.10 11.98
CA LEU A 274 -2.05 -4.16 11.67
C LEU A 274 -1.73 -3.47 10.34
N TRP A 275 -2.53 -3.65 9.27
CA TRP A 275 -2.38 -2.89 8.02
C TRP A 275 -2.53 -1.39 8.24
N ALA A 276 -3.43 -0.96 9.14
CA ALA A 276 -3.54 0.44 9.52
C ALA A 276 -2.31 0.95 10.28
N MET A 277 -1.77 0.16 11.21
CA MET A 277 -0.50 0.49 11.88
C MET A 277 0.66 0.57 10.92
N LEU A 278 0.74 -0.33 9.96
CA LEU A 278 1.80 -0.39 8.95
C LEU A 278 1.72 0.73 7.89
N ALA A 279 0.67 1.55 7.88
CA ALA A 279 0.39 2.49 6.78
C ALA A 279 0.40 1.77 5.41
N ALA A 280 -0.10 0.54 5.39
CA ALA A 280 -0.16 -0.29 4.19
C ALA A 280 -1.33 0.11 3.29
N PRO A 281 -1.24 -0.11 1.98
CA PRO A 281 -2.41 -0.01 1.10
C PRO A 281 -3.57 -0.87 1.61
N LEU A 282 -4.78 -0.30 1.67
CA LEU A 282 -5.98 -1.03 2.08
C LEU A 282 -6.74 -1.50 0.83
N ILE A 283 -6.27 -2.56 0.20
CA ILE A 283 -6.86 -3.14 -1.01
C ILE A 283 -7.62 -4.42 -0.62
N ALA A 284 -8.96 -4.35 -0.62
CA ALA A 284 -9.80 -5.51 -0.33
C ALA A 284 -9.73 -6.55 -1.47
N GLY A 285 -9.70 -7.85 -1.12
CA GLY A 285 -9.61 -8.96 -2.08
C GLY A 285 -10.81 -9.90 -2.08
N ASN A 286 -11.85 -9.64 -1.27
CA ASN A 286 -13.03 -10.48 -1.12
C ASN A 286 -14.14 -10.17 -2.13
N ASP A 287 -15.14 -11.06 -2.27
CA ASP A 287 -16.35 -10.76 -3.05
C ASP A 287 -17.23 -9.77 -2.28
N LEU A 288 -17.10 -8.48 -2.61
CA LEU A 288 -17.84 -7.40 -1.94
C LEU A 288 -19.37 -7.59 -2.01
N ARG A 289 -19.89 -8.27 -3.03
CA ARG A 289 -21.33 -8.52 -3.25
C ARG A 289 -21.90 -9.51 -2.22
N LYS A 290 -21.02 -10.27 -1.55
CA LYS A 290 -21.37 -11.30 -0.56
C LYS A 290 -20.84 -10.98 0.84
N MET A 291 -20.43 -9.73 1.10
CA MET A 291 -19.95 -9.33 2.42
C MET A 291 -21.01 -9.53 3.49
N SER A 292 -20.60 -10.15 4.60
CA SER A 292 -21.37 -10.10 5.85
C SER A 292 -21.39 -8.68 6.42
N ALA A 293 -22.37 -8.39 7.28
CA ALA A 293 -22.42 -7.12 7.99
C ALA A 293 -21.16 -6.88 8.83
N GLU A 294 -20.56 -7.94 9.36
CA GLU A 294 -19.32 -7.90 10.13
C GLU A 294 -18.11 -7.55 9.26
N THR A 295 -17.92 -8.25 8.12
CA THR A 295 -16.85 -7.90 7.15
C THR A 295 -16.97 -6.45 6.70
N LYS A 296 -18.18 -6.00 6.36
CA LYS A 296 -18.46 -4.61 6.02
C LYS A 296 -18.05 -3.66 7.16
N SER A 297 -18.42 -3.99 8.41
CA SER A 297 -18.07 -3.17 9.58
C SER A 297 -16.58 -3.03 9.79
N VAL A 298 -15.79 -4.08 9.51
CA VAL A 298 -14.33 -4.05 9.57
C VAL A 298 -13.80 -3.13 8.47
N LEU A 299 -14.14 -3.39 7.21
CA LEU A 299 -13.61 -2.64 6.04
C LEU A 299 -14.01 -1.16 6.04
N THR A 300 -15.13 -0.79 6.67
CA THR A 300 -15.62 0.60 6.74
C THR A 300 -15.43 1.27 8.09
N ASN A 301 -14.58 0.73 8.97
CA ASN A 301 -14.29 1.35 10.26
C ASN A 301 -13.44 2.62 10.07
N LYS A 302 -14.10 3.78 10.02
CA LYS A 302 -13.46 5.08 9.78
C LYS A 302 -12.42 5.45 10.86
N ASP A 303 -12.61 5.00 12.11
CA ASP A 303 -11.67 5.29 13.20
C ASP A 303 -10.33 4.56 12.96
N VAL A 304 -10.35 3.30 12.52
CA VAL A 304 -9.15 2.52 12.17
C VAL A 304 -8.55 3.03 10.84
N ILE A 305 -9.39 3.33 9.85
CA ILE A 305 -8.95 3.91 8.57
C ILE A 305 -8.21 5.23 8.80
N ALA A 306 -8.67 6.08 9.72
CA ALA A 306 -8.00 7.34 10.05
C ALA A 306 -6.57 7.15 10.58
N ILE A 307 -6.27 6.02 11.24
CA ILE A 307 -4.89 5.67 11.63
C ILE A 307 -4.04 5.31 10.40
N ASN A 308 -4.62 4.58 9.45
CA ASN A 308 -3.94 4.24 8.18
C ASN A 308 -3.65 5.49 7.35
N GLN A 309 -4.64 6.37 7.23
CA GLN A 309 -4.64 7.55 6.36
C GLN A 309 -4.07 8.82 7.02
N ASP A 310 -3.42 8.68 8.18
CA ASP A 310 -2.79 9.82 8.85
C ASP A 310 -1.70 10.44 7.97
N LEU A 311 -1.77 11.78 7.79
CA LEU A 311 -0.93 12.54 6.86
C LEU A 311 0.55 12.56 7.24
N LEU A 312 0.91 12.20 8.49
CA LEU A 312 2.31 12.04 8.87
C LEU A 312 2.99 10.91 8.08
N GLY A 313 2.20 9.93 7.63
CA GLY A 313 2.65 8.86 6.75
C GLY A 313 3.65 7.88 7.37
N ILE A 314 3.82 7.90 8.68
CA ILE A 314 4.79 7.05 9.39
C ILE A 314 4.20 5.64 9.57
N GLN A 315 4.95 4.63 9.16
CA GLN A 315 4.66 3.24 9.50
C GLN A 315 4.92 3.00 11.00
N GLY A 316 4.00 2.32 11.69
CA GLY A 316 4.15 1.93 13.08
C GLY A 316 5.30 0.95 13.32
N PHE A 317 5.66 0.76 14.57
CA PHE A 317 6.74 -0.15 14.97
C PHE A 317 6.30 -1.08 16.10
N ARG A 318 6.88 -2.28 16.12
CA ARG A 318 6.68 -3.23 17.21
C ARG A 318 7.52 -2.81 18.42
N TYR A 319 6.82 -2.45 19.49
CA TYR A 319 7.44 -2.04 20.75
C TYR A 319 7.84 -3.23 21.62
N SER A 320 6.96 -4.23 21.70
CA SER A 320 7.22 -5.43 22.50
C SER A 320 6.47 -6.65 21.96
N ASN A 321 6.95 -7.83 22.35
CA ASN A 321 6.26 -9.10 22.16
C ASN A 321 6.40 -9.87 23.49
N LYS A 322 5.34 -9.85 24.31
CA LYS A 322 5.34 -10.46 25.64
C LYS A 322 4.11 -11.34 25.81
N ASP A 323 4.30 -12.57 26.23
CA ASP A 323 3.23 -13.55 26.49
C ASP A 323 2.28 -13.73 25.30
N SER A 324 2.80 -13.67 24.07
CA SER A 324 2.09 -13.71 22.80
C SER A 324 1.23 -12.46 22.52
N ILE A 325 1.32 -11.41 23.31
CA ILE A 325 0.76 -10.10 22.98
C ILE A 325 1.85 -9.25 22.34
N GLN A 326 1.66 -8.89 21.09
CA GLN A 326 2.48 -7.91 20.40
C GLN A 326 1.91 -6.51 20.63
N THR A 327 2.77 -5.60 21.09
CA THR A 327 2.42 -4.18 21.25
C THR A 327 3.06 -3.37 20.15
N TRP A 328 2.24 -2.62 19.41
CA TRP A 328 2.66 -1.76 18.31
C TRP A 328 2.32 -0.31 18.60
N PHE A 329 3.22 0.61 18.29
CA PHE A 329 2.96 2.05 18.36
C PHE A 329 3.13 2.71 17.00
N LYS A 330 2.34 3.75 16.77
CA LYS A 330 2.42 4.60 15.58
C LYS A 330 2.24 6.05 15.97
N PRO A 331 3.24 6.93 15.73
CA PRO A 331 3.04 8.35 15.88
C PRO A 331 2.09 8.87 14.79
N LEU A 332 1.23 9.81 15.17
CA LEU A 332 0.24 10.44 14.31
C LEU A 332 0.46 11.96 14.28
N THR A 333 -0.26 12.62 13.38
CA THR A 333 -0.35 14.09 13.38
C THR A 333 -0.80 14.62 14.74
N ASN A 334 -0.62 15.92 14.99
CA ASN A 334 -1.00 16.61 16.25
C ASN A 334 -0.39 16.04 17.53
N ASN A 335 0.76 15.33 17.42
CA ASN A 335 1.40 14.61 18.54
C ASN A 335 0.47 13.59 19.22
N GLU A 336 -0.45 13.03 18.47
CA GLU A 336 -1.27 11.89 18.84
C GLU A 336 -0.54 10.58 18.54
N TRP A 337 -1.05 9.48 19.08
CA TRP A 337 -0.51 8.16 18.89
C TRP A 337 -1.62 7.12 18.66
N ALA A 338 -1.29 6.09 17.92
CA ALA A 338 -2.04 4.84 17.95
C ALA A 338 -1.23 3.77 18.66
N VAL A 339 -1.90 2.92 19.42
CA VAL A 339 -1.35 1.69 19.98
C VAL A 339 -2.24 0.51 19.61
N CYS A 340 -1.61 -0.62 19.30
CA CYS A 340 -2.29 -1.84 18.94
C CYS A 340 -1.71 -3.00 19.77
N PHE A 341 -2.56 -3.69 20.55
CA PHE A 341 -2.22 -4.88 21.30
C PHE A 341 -2.85 -6.08 20.62
N VAL A 342 -2.05 -6.95 20.03
CA VAL A 342 -2.52 -8.11 19.27
C VAL A 342 -2.19 -9.38 20.01
N ASN A 343 -3.18 -10.19 20.32
CA ASN A 343 -2.98 -11.55 20.82
C ASN A 343 -2.73 -12.50 19.66
N ARG A 344 -1.48 -12.93 19.48
CA ARG A 344 -1.09 -13.88 18.41
C ARG A 344 -1.41 -15.34 18.73
N SER A 345 -1.86 -15.64 19.95
CA SER A 345 -2.09 -17.02 20.40
C SER A 345 -3.54 -17.48 20.22
N SER A 346 -3.73 -18.81 20.27
CA SER A 346 -5.04 -19.47 20.22
C SER A 346 -5.80 -19.48 21.54
N VAL A 347 -5.28 -18.80 22.58
CA VAL A 347 -5.91 -18.69 23.90
C VAL A 347 -6.05 -17.23 24.31
N ALA A 348 -7.06 -16.93 25.11
CA ALA A 348 -7.24 -15.59 25.67
C ALA A 348 -6.04 -15.18 26.55
N LYS A 349 -5.62 -13.95 26.46
CA LYS A 349 -4.47 -13.41 27.20
C LYS A 349 -4.88 -12.18 28.03
N GLN A 350 -4.34 -12.12 29.24
CA GLN A 350 -4.50 -10.93 30.09
C GLN A 350 -3.52 -9.85 29.65
N LEU A 351 -4.00 -8.66 29.36
CA LEU A 351 -3.22 -7.46 29.19
C LEU A 351 -3.23 -6.65 30.48
N ASP A 352 -2.04 -6.34 30.99
CA ASP A 352 -1.83 -5.35 32.05
C ASP A 352 -0.72 -4.42 31.56
N PHE A 353 -1.10 -3.26 31.01
CA PHE A 353 -0.17 -2.30 30.44
C PHE A 353 -0.21 -0.98 31.21
N ASN A 354 0.86 -0.71 31.95
CA ASN A 354 0.96 0.50 32.78
C ASN A 354 1.80 1.57 32.07
N TRP A 355 1.14 2.59 31.53
CA TRP A 355 1.74 3.71 30.81
C TRP A 355 2.87 4.41 31.58
N GLN A 356 2.79 4.45 32.91
CA GLN A 356 3.77 5.13 33.75
C GLN A 356 5.13 4.37 33.82
N ASN A 357 5.12 3.08 33.50
CA ASN A 357 6.31 2.23 33.49
C ASN A 357 6.96 2.17 32.11
N GLU A 358 6.29 2.67 31.09
CA GLU A 358 6.75 2.55 29.70
C GLU A 358 7.51 3.80 29.24
N SER A 359 8.48 3.60 28.36
CA SER A 359 9.21 4.66 27.65
C SER A 359 9.12 4.38 26.15
N VAL A 360 8.11 4.96 25.52
CA VAL A 360 7.87 4.75 24.08
C VAL A 360 8.59 5.82 23.29
N ILE A 361 9.71 5.44 22.66
CA ILE A 361 10.56 6.34 21.87
C ILE A 361 10.66 5.76 20.45
N ASP A 362 10.33 6.59 19.49
CA ASP A 362 10.58 6.34 18.07
C ASP A 362 11.85 7.08 17.65
N ASN A 363 12.99 6.41 17.73
CA ASN A 363 14.29 6.98 17.40
C ASN A 363 14.41 7.31 15.89
N LEU A 364 13.69 6.60 15.03
CA LEU A 364 13.77 6.82 13.58
C LEU A 364 13.18 8.17 13.16
N TYR A 365 12.08 8.58 13.80
CA TYR A 365 11.37 9.83 13.47
C TYR A 365 11.47 10.87 14.59
N ASN A 366 12.30 10.63 15.59
CA ASN A 366 12.49 11.51 16.75
C ASN A 366 11.14 11.89 17.41
N LYS A 367 10.33 10.87 17.71
CA LYS A 367 9.03 11.01 18.38
C LYS A 367 9.04 10.27 19.71
N SER A 368 8.38 10.83 20.71
CA SER A 368 8.22 10.17 22.00
C SER A 368 6.81 10.36 22.55
N LEU A 369 6.29 9.29 23.15
CA LEU A 369 5.04 9.31 23.91
C LEU A 369 5.38 9.48 25.38
N ASP A 370 5.25 10.69 25.88
CA ASP A 370 5.48 10.99 27.31
C ASP A 370 4.16 10.90 28.10
N ALA A 371 3.81 9.69 28.52
CA ALA A 371 2.65 9.46 29.36
C ALA A 371 2.87 9.82 30.84
N LYS A 372 4.12 10.11 31.24
CA LYS A 372 4.44 10.51 32.62
C LYS A 372 4.07 11.95 32.89
N SER A 373 4.43 12.85 31.98
CA SER A 373 4.11 14.27 32.11
C SER A 373 2.80 14.66 31.46
N THR A 374 2.41 13.96 30.39
CA THR A 374 1.19 14.26 29.59
C THR A 374 0.13 13.20 29.80
N THR A 375 -1.11 13.65 30.06
CA THR A 375 -2.26 12.75 30.10
C THR A 375 -2.89 12.65 28.72
N TYR A 376 -3.00 11.44 28.19
CA TYR A 376 -3.73 11.18 26.94
C TYR A 376 -5.05 10.50 27.26
N ARG A 377 -6.12 10.89 26.57
CA ARG A 377 -7.38 10.15 26.52
C ARG A 377 -7.21 8.94 25.62
N LEU A 378 -7.83 7.83 25.98
CA LEU A 378 -7.78 6.55 25.28
C LEU A 378 -9.14 6.27 24.66
N ARG A 379 -9.19 6.19 23.34
CA ARG A 379 -10.36 5.79 22.58
C ARG A 379 -10.13 4.44 21.93
N ASP A 380 -10.99 3.47 22.26
CA ASP A 380 -11.01 2.17 21.59
C ASP A 380 -11.68 2.32 20.22
N LEU A 381 -10.92 1.98 19.15
CA LEU A 381 -11.34 2.20 17.77
C LEU A 381 -12.31 1.15 17.25
N TRP A 382 -12.41 -0.01 17.93
CA TRP A 382 -13.36 -1.05 17.56
C TRP A 382 -14.69 -0.87 18.26
N THR A 383 -14.70 -0.59 19.55
CA THR A 383 -15.94 -0.32 20.31
C THR A 383 -16.41 1.12 20.16
N LYS A 384 -15.55 2.02 19.64
CA LYS A 384 -15.80 3.47 19.45
C LYS A 384 -16.12 4.19 20.77
N LYS A 385 -15.54 3.70 21.88
CA LYS A 385 -15.76 4.24 23.22
C LYS A 385 -14.48 4.82 23.81
N ASP A 386 -14.61 5.83 24.62
CA ASP A 386 -13.54 6.28 25.49
C ASP A 386 -13.38 5.27 26.64
N VAL A 387 -12.14 4.83 26.88
CA VAL A 387 -11.80 3.76 27.81
C VAL A 387 -10.88 4.23 28.95
N GLY A 388 -10.82 5.53 29.18
CA GLY A 388 -10.03 6.15 30.24
C GLY A 388 -8.87 7.00 29.74
N THR A 389 -7.81 7.07 30.52
CA THR A 389 -6.62 7.88 30.22
C THR A 389 -5.34 7.12 30.53
N THR A 390 -4.20 7.64 30.08
CA THR A 390 -2.87 7.09 30.41
C THR A 390 -2.49 7.23 31.90
N ARG A 391 -3.34 7.81 32.74
CA ARG A 391 -3.13 7.84 34.21
C ARG A 391 -3.42 6.51 34.88
N THR A 392 -4.18 5.65 34.24
CA THR A 392 -4.53 4.31 34.74
C THR A 392 -4.01 3.24 33.78
N PRO A 393 -3.55 2.08 34.32
CA PRO A 393 -3.16 0.95 33.48
C PRO A 393 -4.35 0.45 32.64
N VAL A 394 -4.07 -0.02 31.43
CA VAL A 394 -5.03 -0.78 30.62
C VAL A 394 -5.02 -2.23 31.10
N LYS A 395 -6.13 -2.65 31.72
CA LYS A 395 -6.32 -4.04 32.18
C LYS A 395 -7.51 -4.64 31.48
N THR A 396 -7.26 -5.66 30.65
CA THR A 396 -8.33 -6.34 29.89
C THR A 396 -7.89 -7.72 29.45
N THR A 397 -8.84 -8.52 28.96
CA THR A 397 -8.57 -9.80 28.33
C THR A 397 -8.68 -9.63 26.82
N ILE A 398 -7.62 -9.96 26.07
CA ILE A 398 -7.65 -10.00 24.61
C ILE A 398 -7.94 -11.44 24.18
N GLN A 399 -9.04 -11.64 23.44
CA GLN A 399 -9.47 -12.95 22.95
C GLN A 399 -8.45 -13.55 21.97
N PRO A 400 -8.52 -14.87 21.70
CA PRO A 400 -7.62 -15.51 20.74
C PRO A 400 -7.60 -14.79 19.39
N TYR A 401 -6.39 -14.47 18.90
CA TYR A 401 -6.16 -13.82 17.61
C TYR A 401 -6.81 -12.44 17.45
N ASP A 402 -7.31 -11.84 18.53
CA ASP A 402 -7.99 -10.55 18.53
C ASP A 402 -7.06 -9.39 18.90
N VAL A 403 -7.59 -8.19 18.86
CA VAL A 403 -6.86 -6.95 19.01
C VAL A 403 -7.59 -5.95 19.90
N LEU A 404 -6.83 -5.21 20.70
CA LEU A 404 -7.26 -3.92 21.26
C LEU A 404 -6.48 -2.82 20.53
N MET A 405 -7.17 -1.90 19.87
CA MET A 405 -6.55 -0.78 19.16
C MET A 405 -7.07 0.55 19.75
N LEU A 406 -6.15 1.36 20.23
CA LEU A 406 -6.47 2.63 20.88
C LEU A 406 -5.84 3.80 20.13
N ARG A 407 -6.58 4.92 20.05
CA ARG A 407 -6.03 6.24 19.72
C ARG A 407 -5.83 7.04 21.00
N LEU A 408 -4.68 7.66 21.10
CA LEU A 408 -4.25 8.50 22.22
C LEU A 408 -4.30 9.96 21.79
N THR A 409 -5.16 10.75 22.41
CA THR A 409 -5.31 12.20 22.16
C THR A 409 -5.04 12.99 23.43
N LYS A 410 -4.48 14.20 23.31
CA LYS A 410 -4.28 15.12 24.46
C LYS A 410 -5.58 15.74 24.92
#